data_c6a48119ca458cb62a37f2dd617d306f
#
_entry.id   c6a48119ca458cb62a37f2dd617d306f
#
_cell.length_a   1.000
_cell.length_b   1.000
_cell.length_c   1.000
_cell.angle_alpha   90.00
_cell.angle_beta   90.00
_cell.angle_gamma   90.00
#
_symmetry.space_group_name_H-M   'P 1'
#
loop_
_entity.id
_entity.type
_entity.pdbx_description
1 polymer ?
#
loop_
_entity_poly.entity_id
_entity_poly.type
_entity_poly.pdbx_seq_one_letter_code
_entity_poly.pdbx_strand_id
1 'polypeptide(L)'
;MNSKHVDIYIGKLNDFLNRKQHDFPDFRTFNEYKKQQIQLIKNKLIAQKLEIAPTDLVFAKYEYGKPYLLDHALHFNHSHSQQYYALAMSENVKDIGVDVEELDRNVHLDALAKHAFHPDEYATWQSLEQDREYWFKVWTTKEAVLKASGLGIRLDLNTLNTQAHPTNHGGLCSHELIGTFAYQNFVLGNMILTVAWRSEQSCRGFQFPSIQIHSLDR
;
A
#
# COMPACT_ATOMS: atom_id res chain seq x y z
N MET A 1 2.67 -24.91 12.74
CA MET A 1 1.86 -23.90 12.04
C MET A 1 2.81 -22.84 11.53
N ASN A 2 2.92 -22.62 10.22
CA ASN A 2 3.72 -21.53 9.69
C ASN A 2 3.12 -20.21 10.17
N SER A 3 3.88 -19.41 10.89
CA SER A 3 3.45 -18.07 11.32
C SER A 3 3.17 -17.23 10.09
N LYS A 4 2.04 -16.52 10.08
CA LYS A 4 1.75 -15.55 9.01
C LYS A 4 2.83 -14.48 9.01
N HIS A 5 3.39 -14.19 7.84
CA HIS A 5 4.48 -13.24 7.69
C HIS A 5 4.31 -12.38 6.44
N VAL A 6 4.66 -11.11 6.54
CA VAL A 6 4.68 -10.16 5.43
C VAL A 6 6.04 -9.48 5.37
N ASP A 7 6.70 -9.60 4.23
CA ASP A 7 7.90 -8.83 3.90
C ASP A 7 7.49 -7.56 3.16
N ILE A 8 7.99 -6.40 3.60
CA ILE A 8 7.80 -5.11 2.92
C ILE A 8 9.16 -4.57 2.51
N TYR A 9 9.35 -4.36 1.22
CA TYR A 9 10.55 -3.74 0.65
C TYR A 9 10.24 -2.28 0.35
N ILE A 10 11.03 -1.36 0.91
CA ILE A 10 10.82 0.07 0.77
C ILE A 10 12.13 0.78 0.40
N GLY A 11 12.06 1.78 -0.48
CA GLY A 11 13.23 2.58 -0.87
C GLY A 11 12.85 3.84 -1.64
N LYS A 12 13.82 4.73 -1.81
CA LYS A 12 13.64 5.96 -2.58
C LYS A 12 13.63 5.65 -4.07
N LEU A 13 12.63 6.16 -4.80
CA LEU A 13 12.52 5.97 -6.24
C LEU A 13 13.77 6.46 -7.00
N ASN A 14 14.36 7.57 -6.56
CA ASN A 14 15.53 8.12 -7.19
C ASN A 14 16.76 7.19 -7.15
N ASP A 15 16.83 6.28 -6.19
CA ASP A 15 17.93 5.31 -6.09
C ASP A 15 17.85 4.21 -7.17
N PHE A 16 16.67 4.08 -7.79
CA PHE A 16 16.40 3.12 -8.86
C PHE A 16 16.37 3.76 -10.25
N LEU A 17 16.33 5.10 -10.31
CA LEU A 17 16.30 5.82 -11.57
C LEU A 17 17.71 6.21 -12.00
N ASN A 18 18.21 5.59 -13.08
CA ASN A 18 19.51 5.92 -13.64
C ASN A 18 19.52 7.23 -14.47
N ARG A 19 18.33 7.80 -14.71
CA ARG A 19 18.12 9.01 -15.50
C ARG A 19 17.17 9.96 -14.76
N LYS A 20 17.40 11.25 -14.88
CA LYS A 20 16.62 12.31 -14.25
C LYS A 20 15.61 12.91 -15.25
N GLN A 21 14.63 13.66 -14.75
CA GLN A 21 13.58 14.26 -15.58
C GLN A 21 14.15 15.14 -16.72
N HIS A 22 15.23 15.88 -16.47
CA HIS A 22 15.85 16.74 -17.49
C HIS A 22 16.54 15.97 -18.63
N ASP A 23 16.74 14.65 -18.49
CA ASP A 23 17.27 13.78 -19.56
C ASP A 23 16.21 13.37 -20.59
N PHE A 24 14.97 13.81 -20.40
CA PHE A 24 13.84 13.47 -21.25
C PHE A 24 13.24 14.72 -21.92
N PRO A 25 12.69 14.59 -23.13
CA PRO A 25 12.13 15.72 -23.87
C PRO A 25 10.90 16.34 -23.17
N ASP A 26 10.16 15.53 -22.40
CA ASP A 26 8.96 15.97 -21.71
C ASP A 26 8.67 15.08 -20.47
N PHE A 27 7.72 15.56 -19.64
CA PHE A 27 7.30 14.88 -18.42
C PHE A 27 6.59 13.54 -18.68
N ARG A 28 5.91 13.40 -19.83
CA ARG A 28 5.21 12.16 -20.21
C ARG A 28 6.22 11.04 -20.44
N THR A 29 7.24 11.30 -21.22
CA THR A 29 8.31 10.34 -21.52
C THR A 29 9.08 9.94 -20.28
N PHE A 30 9.35 10.90 -19.37
CA PHE A 30 9.95 10.58 -18.07
C PHE A 30 9.04 9.69 -17.21
N ASN A 31 7.73 9.94 -17.16
CA ASN A 31 6.79 9.10 -16.43
C ASN A 31 6.68 7.68 -16.99
N GLU A 32 6.75 7.52 -18.31
CA GLU A 32 6.77 6.19 -18.94
C GLU A 32 8.04 5.43 -18.53
N TYR A 33 9.20 6.09 -18.55
CA TYR A 33 10.46 5.53 -18.04
C TYR A 33 10.35 5.15 -16.56
N LYS A 34 9.84 6.06 -15.69
CA LYS A 34 9.62 5.80 -14.25
C LYS A 34 8.75 4.54 -14.03
N LYS A 35 7.66 4.40 -14.78
CA LYS A 35 6.78 3.22 -14.72
C LYS A 35 7.54 1.94 -15.10
N GLN A 36 8.36 1.98 -16.14
CA GLN A 36 9.19 0.83 -16.56
C GLN A 36 10.19 0.43 -15.45
N GLN A 37 10.87 1.40 -14.83
CA GLN A 37 11.82 1.11 -13.74
C GLN A 37 11.11 0.49 -12.53
N ILE A 38 9.92 1.00 -12.15
CA ILE A 38 9.09 0.42 -11.08
C ILE A 38 8.72 -1.04 -11.40
N GLN A 39 8.36 -1.35 -12.65
CA GLN A 39 8.07 -2.74 -13.03
C GLN A 39 9.32 -3.63 -12.95
N LEU A 40 10.47 -3.14 -13.37
CA LEU A 40 11.73 -3.88 -13.31
C LEU A 40 12.11 -4.20 -11.85
N ILE A 41 12.01 -3.24 -10.94
CA ILE A 41 12.30 -3.44 -9.52
C ILE A 41 11.33 -4.45 -8.92
N LYS A 42 10.03 -4.28 -9.15
CA LYS A 42 9.00 -5.22 -8.71
C LYS A 42 9.32 -6.64 -9.16
N ASN A 43 9.57 -6.82 -10.45
CA ASN A 43 9.84 -8.14 -11.02
C ASN A 43 11.13 -8.74 -10.45
N LYS A 44 12.19 -7.93 -10.29
CA LYS A 44 13.44 -8.37 -9.67
C LYS A 44 13.23 -8.87 -8.25
N LEU A 45 12.54 -8.12 -7.40
CA LEU A 45 12.31 -8.48 -6.00
C LEU A 45 11.43 -9.74 -5.88
N ILE A 46 10.38 -9.86 -6.69
CA ILE A 46 9.51 -11.04 -6.73
C ILE A 46 10.31 -12.26 -7.19
N ALA A 47 11.10 -12.14 -8.25
CA ALA A 47 11.92 -13.24 -8.78
C ALA A 47 12.99 -13.68 -7.77
N GLN A 48 13.62 -12.75 -7.05
CA GLN A 48 14.55 -13.05 -5.96
C GLN A 48 13.87 -13.82 -4.82
N LYS A 49 12.64 -13.43 -4.44
CA LYS A 49 11.86 -14.11 -3.39
C LYS A 49 11.49 -15.55 -3.79
N LEU A 50 11.25 -15.77 -5.08
CA LEU A 50 10.87 -17.08 -5.64
C LEU A 50 12.07 -17.91 -6.11
N GLU A 51 13.29 -17.35 -6.08
CA GLU A 51 14.52 -17.97 -6.59
C GLU A 51 14.44 -18.41 -8.06
N ILE A 52 13.78 -17.58 -8.90
CA ILE A 52 13.62 -17.79 -10.35
C ILE A 52 14.17 -16.62 -11.17
N ALA A 53 14.28 -16.77 -12.49
CA ALA A 53 14.61 -15.65 -13.34
C ALA A 53 13.42 -14.68 -13.50
N PRO A 54 13.67 -13.34 -13.59
CA PRO A 54 12.58 -12.37 -13.79
C PRO A 54 11.77 -12.59 -15.07
N THR A 55 12.35 -13.26 -16.07
CA THR A 55 11.70 -13.64 -17.34
C THR A 55 10.66 -14.75 -17.18
N ASP A 56 10.76 -15.53 -16.10
CA ASP A 56 9.87 -16.66 -15.84
C ASP A 56 8.61 -16.24 -15.06
N LEU A 57 8.53 -14.97 -14.64
CA LEU A 57 7.36 -14.42 -13.96
C LEU A 57 6.20 -14.24 -14.94
N VAL A 58 5.10 -14.91 -14.68
CA VAL A 58 3.87 -14.76 -15.44
C VAL A 58 2.79 -14.12 -14.56
N PHE A 59 2.32 -12.94 -14.98
CA PHE A 59 1.28 -12.20 -14.26
C PHE A 59 -0.06 -12.33 -14.97
N ALA A 60 -1.12 -12.48 -14.16
CA ALA A 60 -2.50 -12.33 -14.57
C ALA A 60 -3.18 -11.24 -13.74
N LYS A 61 -4.43 -10.94 -14.03
CA LYS A 61 -5.21 -9.94 -13.32
C LYS A 61 -6.53 -10.53 -12.86
N TYR A 62 -6.93 -10.20 -11.64
CA TYR A 62 -8.30 -10.40 -11.18
C TYR A 62 -9.28 -9.52 -11.96
N GLU A 63 -10.56 -9.73 -11.77
CA GLU A 63 -11.66 -9.03 -12.46
C GLU A 63 -11.49 -7.51 -12.49
N TYR A 64 -11.03 -6.90 -11.39
CA TYR A 64 -10.87 -5.44 -11.27
C TYR A 64 -9.43 -4.96 -11.43
N GLY A 65 -8.59 -5.80 -12.07
CA GLY A 65 -7.26 -5.39 -12.51
C GLY A 65 -6.14 -5.56 -11.49
N LYS A 66 -6.40 -6.03 -10.26
CA LYS A 66 -5.35 -6.37 -9.30
C LYS A 66 -4.48 -7.49 -9.86
N PRO A 67 -3.14 -7.29 -10.00
CA PRO A 67 -2.28 -8.33 -10.54
C PRO A 67 -2.03 -9.44 -9.54
N TYR A 68 -1.83 -10.65 -10.04
CA TYR A 68 -1.36 -11.80 -9.29
C TYR A 68 -0.39 -12.63 -10.13
N LEU A 69 0.38 -13.51 -9.49
CA LEU A 69 1.27 -14.46 -10.16
C LEU A 69 0.53 -15.75 -10.52
N LEU A 70 0.72 -16.21 -11.74
CA LEU A 70 0.32 -17.58 -12.11
C LEU A 70 1.36 -18.57 -11.56
N ASP A 71 0.89 -19.75 -11.18
CA ASP A 71 1.70 -20.90 -10.76
C ASP A 71 2.58 -20.69 -9.50
N HIS A 72 2.38 -19.58 -8.78
CA HIS A 72 3.08 -19.30 -7.53
C HIS A 72 2.12 -18.85 -6.42
N ALA A 73 2.33 -19.37 -5.21
CA ALA A 73 1.54 -19.03 -4.03
C ALA A 73 1.92 -17.67 -3.40
N LEU A 74 2.80 -16.90 -4.04
CA LEU A 74 3.23 -15.60 -3.53
C LEU A 74 2.17 -14.52 -3.81
N HIS A 75 1.62 -13.95 -2.75
CA HIS A 75 0.75 -12.77 -2.81
C HIS A 75 1.59 -11.52 -2.71
N PHE A 76 1.28 -10.52 -3.51
CA PHE A 76 2.00 -9.27 -3.50
C PHE A 76 1.10 -8.07 -3.79
N ASN A 77 1.53 -6.91 -3.35
CA ASN A 77 0.99 -5.61 -3.75
C ASN A 77 2.09 -4.57 -3.68
N HIS A 78 2.04 -3.56 -4.55
CA HIS A 78 3.01 -2.47 -4.53
C HIS A 78 2.34 -1.11 -4.62
N SER A 79 3.01 -0.10 -4.09
CA SER A 79 2.66 1.31 -4.20
C SER A 79 3.89 2.16 -4.49
N HIS A 80 3.66 3.35 -4.96
CA HIS A 80 4.68 4.38 -5.05
C HIS A 80 4.05 5.76 -4.91
N SER A 81 4.76 6.65 -4.26
CA SER A 81 4.45 8.06 -4.16
C SER A 81 5.37 8.88 -5.09
N GLN A 82 5.61 10.14 -4.78
CA GLN A 82 6.56 10.95 -5.57
C GLN A 82 8.00 10.46 -5.40
N GLN A 83 8.39 10.14 -4.16
CA GLN A 83 9.76 9.82 -3.79
C GLN A 83 9.99 8.37 -3.39
N TYR A 84 8.96 7.64 -2.97
CA TYR A 84 9.11 6.31 -2.39
C TYR A 84 8.42 5.22 -3.22
N TYR A 85 8.97 4.03 -3.12
CA TYR A 85 8.40 2.79 -3.62
C TYR A 85 8.26 1.80 -2.47
N ALA A 86 7.16 1.05 -2.44
CA ALA A 86 6.93 -0.02 -1.49
C ALA A 86 6.37 -1.26 -2.19
N LEU A 87 6.86 -2.45 -1.81
CA LEU A 87 6.37 -3.75 -2.27
C LEU A 87 6.15 -4.65 -1.05
N ALA A 88 4.92 -5.06 -0.82
CA ALA A 88 4.57 -6.07 0.19
C ALA A 88 4.42 -7.45 -0.46
N MET A 89 4.99 -8.48 0.17
CA MET A 89 4.95 -9.87 -0.28
C MET A 89 4.66 -10.83 0.87
N SER A 90 3.90 -11.88 0.60
CA SER A 90 3.63 -12.96 1.56
C SER A 90 3.23 -14.25 0.84
N GLU A 91 3.67 -15.39 1.36
CA GLU A 91 3.23 -16.71 0.87
C GLU A 91 1.95 -17.20 1.55
N ASN A 92 1.63 -16.66 2.72
CA ASN A 92 0.55 -17.17 3.57
C ASN A 92 -0.44 -16.12 4.07
N VAL A 93 -0.29 -14.85 3.65
CA VAL A 93 -1.25 -13.76 3.87
C VAL A 93 -1.86 -13.37 2.53
N LYS A 94 -3.12 -13.73 2.33
CA LYS A 94 -3.88 -13.39 1.12
C LYS A 94 -4.43 -11.96 1.19
N ASP A 95 -4.88 -11.45 0.05
CA ASP A 95 -5.52 -10.14 -0.05
C ASP A 95 -4.70 -9.04 0.64
N ILE A 96 -3.41 -8.99 0.32
CA ILE A 96 -2.49 -7.97 0.83
C ILE A 96 -2.58 -6.69 -0.02
N GLY A 97 -2.48 -5.54 0.64
CA GLY A 97 -2.38 -4.21 0.02
C GLY A 97 -1.38 -3.36 0.76
N VAL A 98 -0.68 -2.50 0.05
CA VAL A 98 0.29 -1.55 0.61
C VAL A 98 0.10 -0.19 0.00
N ASP A 99 0.26 0.85 0.81
CA ASP A 99 0.31 2.23 0.35
C ASP A 99 1.41 3.02 1.06
N VAL A 100 2.02 3.98 0.35
CA VAL A 100 3.10 4.83 0.87
C VAL A 100 2.94 6.26 0.37
N GLU A 101 3.04 7.23 1.29
CA GLU A 101 2.94 8.66 0.97
C GLU A 101 3.95 9.48 1.78
N GLU A 102 4.39 10.61 1.22
CA GLU A 102 5.16 11.60 1.93
C GLU A 102 4.25 12.47 2.81
N LEU A 103 4.64 12.67 4.06
CA LEU A 103 3.91 13.53 4.99
C LEU A 103 3.92 15.02 4.58
N ASP A 104 4.91 15.47 3.81
CA ASP A 104 5.04 16.83 3.30
C ASP A 104 4.47 17.02 1.89
N ARG A 105 3.87 15.97 1.30
CA ARG A 105 3.26 16.04 -0.04
C ARG A 105 2.26 17.20 -0.13
N ASN A 106 2.44 18.08 -1.11
CA ASN A 106 1.55 19.21 -1.32
C ASN A 106 0.23 18.74 -1.99
N VAL A 107 -0.82 18.64 -1.18
CA VAL A 107 -2.18 18.27 -1.61
C VAL A 107 -3.23 19.14 -0.92
N HIS A 108 -4.37 19.31 -1.54
CA HIS A 108 -5.52 20.02 -0.96
C HIS A 108 -6.24 19.13 0.05
N LEU A 109 -5.68 19.03 1.27
CA LEU A 109 -6.11 18.09 2.31
C LEU A 109 -7.61 18.18 2.61
N ASP A 110 -8.16 19.38 2.80
CA ASP A 110 -9.56 19.57 3.14
C ASP A 110 -10.51 19.13 2.00
N ALA A 111 -10.20 19.48 0.77
CA ALA A 111 -11.02 19.08 -0.38
C ALA A 111 -11.04 17.56 -0.56
N LEU A 112 -9.88 16.91 -0.43
CA LEU A 112 -9.78 15.46 -0.52
C LEU A 112 -10.46 14.77 0.66
N ALA A 113 -10.28 15.28 1.89
CA ALA A 113 -10.93 14.72 3.07
C ALA A 113 -12.46 14.78 2.98
N LYS A 114 -13.04 15.92 2.54
CA LYS A 114 -14.48 16.05 2.31
C LYS A 114 -15.04 15.04 1.32
N HIS A 115 -14.23 14.63 0.35
CA HIS A 115 -14.65 13.68 -0.67
C HIS A 115 -14.43 12.22 -0.26
N ALA A 116 -13.35 11.93 0.46
CA ALA A 116 -12.87 10.57 0.69
C ALA A 116 -13.01 10.07 2.13
N PHE A 117 -13.08 10.96 3.13
CA PHE A 117 -13.15 10.53 4.51
C PHE A 117 -14.57 10.20 4.93
N HIS A 118 -14.71 9.16 5.75
CA HIS A 118 -15.97 8.93 6.47
C HIS A 118 -16.27 10.12 7.39
N PRO A 119 -17.55 10.47 7.64
CA PRO A 119 -17.89 11.60 8.52
C PRO A 119 -17.17 11.59 9.87
N ASP A 120 -17.03 10.43 10.50
CA ASP A 120 -16.31 10.29 11.78
C ASP A 120 -14.82 10.60 11.66
N GLU A 121 -14.18 10.16 10.56
CA GLU A 121 -12.77 10.43 10.30
C GLU A 121 -12.54 11.92 10.03
N TYR A 122 -13.44 12.54 9.28
CA TYR A 122 -13.38 13.97 9.02
C TYR A 122 -13.57 14.79 10.32
N ALA A 123 -14.56 14.42 11.15
CA ALA A 123 -14.80 15.06 12.45
C ALA A 123 -13.59 14.89 13.39
N THR A 124 -12.99 13.70 13.43
CA THR A 124 -11.78 13.45 14.21
C THR A 124 -10.62 14.31 13.72
N TRP A 125 -10.39 14.38 12.40
CA TRP A 125 -9.34 15.20 11.81
C TRP A 125 -9.51 16.69 12.14
N GLN A 126 -10.76 17.20 12.09
CA GLN A 126 -11.04 18.58 12.49
C GLN A 126 -10.76 18.82 13.98
N SER A 127 -11.10 17.86 14.86
CA SER A 127 -10.83 17.95 16.31
C SER A 127 -9.34 17.92 16.65
N LEU A 128 -8.51 17.38 15.76
CA LEU A 128 -7.05 17.34 15.85
C LEU A 128 -6.38 18.55 15.17
N GLU A 129 -7.10 19.67 15.03
CA GLU A 129 -6.60 20.90 14.40
C GLU A 129 -6.05 20.64 12.98
N GLN A 130 -6.67 19.71 12.27
CA GLN A 130 -6.29 19.29 10.92
C GLN A 130 -4.88 18.65 10.87
N ASP A 131 -4.54 17.85 11.86
CA ASP A 131 -3.27 17.13 11.95
C ASP A 131 -2.97 16.37 10.67
N ARG A 132 -1.77 16.59 10.16
CA ARG A 132 -1.35 16.10 8.86
C ARG A 132 -1.02 14.61 8.88
N GLU A 133 -0.41 14.14 9.97
CA GLU A 133 -0.08 12.72 10.11
C GLU A 133 -1.35 11.86 10.18
N TYR A 134 -2.33 12.31 10.97
CA TYR A 134 -3.63 11.63 11.03
C TYR A 134 -4.31 11.58 9.67
N TRP A 135 -4.27 12.68 8.89
CA TRP A 135 -4.82 12.72 7.56
C TRP A 135 -4.21 11.65 6.65
N PHE A 136 -2.88 11.60 6.59
CA PHE A 136 -2.20 10.59 5.78
C PHE A 136 -2.38 9.17 6.31
N LYS A 137 -2.54 8.99 7.62
CA LYS A 137 -2.88 7.71 8.23
C LYS A 137 -4.22 7.17 7.71
N VAL A 138 -5.26 8.02 7.68
CA VAL A 138 -6.56 7.65 7.11
C VAL A 138 -6.45 7.37 5.63
N TRP A 139 -5.81 8.26 4.87
CA TRP A 139 -5.65 8.14 3.43
C TRP A 139 -4.95 6.86 3.00
N THR A 140 -3.75 6.61 3.53
CA THR A 140 -2.97 5.41 3.19
C THR A 140 -3.66 4.12 3.64
N THR A 141 -4.44 4.17 4.74
CA THR A 141 -5.22 3.02 5.18
C THR A 141 -6.33 2.70 4.17
N LYS A 142 -7.09 3.69 3.72
CA LYS A 142 -8.12 3.48 2.69
C LYS A 142 -7.51 2.91 1.41
N GLU A 143 -6.44 3.49 0.91
CA GLU A 143 -5.75 3.03 -0.29
C GLU A 143 -5.20 1.61 -0.13
N ALA A 144 -4.56 1.28 1.00
CA ALA A 144 -4.05 -0.05 1.26
C ALA A 144 -5.18 -1.10 1.33
N VAL A 145 -6.30 -0.78 1.99
CA VAL A 145 -7.48 -1.66 2.07
C VAL A 145 -8.12 -1.87 0.70
N LEU A 146 -8.28 -0.82 -0.11
CA LEU A 146 -8.80 -0.95 -1.47
C LEU A 146 -7.90 -1.83 -2.35
N LYS A 147 -6.58 -1.65 -2.26
CA LYS A 147 -5.61 -2.50 -2.97
C LYS A 147 -5.67 -3.95 -2.46
N ALA A 148 -5.84 -4.14 -1.15
CA ALA A 148 -5.99 -5.46 -0.55
C ALA A 148 -7.25 -6.16 -1.05
N SER A 149 -8.40 -5.47 -1.02
CA SER A 149 -9.69 -6.02 -1.48
C SER A 149 -9.72 -6.37 -2.96
N GLY A 150 -8.91 -5.69 -3.77
CA GLY A 150 -8.91 -5.83 -5.22
C GLY A 150 -10.09 -5.15 -5.92
N LEU A 151 -10.97 -4.46 -5.19
CA LEU A 151 -12.15 -3.80 -5.77
C LEU A 151 -11.79 -2.50 -6.53
N GLY A 152 -10.66 -1.88 -6.17
CA GLY A 152 -10.21 -0.62 -6.77
C GLY A 152 -11.16 0.54 -6.46
N ILE A 153 -11.28 1.47 -7.41
CA ILE A 153 -12.07 2.71 -7.27
C ILE A 153 -13.61 2.52 -7.28
N ARG A 154 -14.09 1.29 -7.19
CA ARG A 154 -15.54 0.98 -7.22
C ARG A 154 -16.21 1.12 -5.84
N LEU A 155 -15.43 1.33 -4.80
CA LEU A 155 -15.91 1.65 -3.48
C LEU A 155 -15.84 3.17 -3.27
N ASP A 156 -16.95 3.76 -2.86
CA ASP A 156 -16.96 5.16 -2.42
C ASP A 156 -16.15 5.26 -1.13
N LEU A 157 -15.03 5.98 -1.19
CA LEU A 157 -14.08 6.07 -0.09
C LEU A 157 -14.69 6.60 1.21
N ASN A 158 -15.69 7.50 1.10
CA ASN A 158 -16.36 8.07 2.26
C ASN A 158 -17.30 7.09 2.98
N THR A 159 -17.63 5.94 2.39
CA THR A 159 -18.40 4.89 3.05
C THR A 159 -17.52 3.92 3.84
N LEU A 160 -16.22 3.89 3.58
CA LEU A 160 -15.25 3.08 4.30
C LEU A 160 -14.73 3.83 5.53
N ASN A 161 -15.20 3.47 6.73
CA ASN A 161 -14.61 3.96 7.97
C ASN A 161 -13.42 3.06 8.36
N THR A 162 -12.21 3.62 8.31
CA THR A 162 -10.99 2.90 8.70
C THR A 162 -10.87 2.72 10.20
N GLN A 163 -11.63 3.49 10.99
CA GLN A 163 -11.51 3.56 12.44
C GLN A 163 -10.08 3.92 12.89
N ALA A 164 -9.37 4.70 12.07
CA ALA A 164 -8.03 5.11 12.39
C ALA A 164 -8.00 5.91 13.70
N HIS A 165 -7.13 5.47 14.61
CA HIS A 165 -6.97 6.15 15.89
C HIS A 165 -5.81 7.16 15.81
N PRO A 166 -5.91 8.35 16.44
CA PRO A 166 -4.85 9.36 16.40
C PRO A 166 -3.47 8.83 16.80
N THR A 167 -3.41 8.03 17.86
CA THR A 167 -2.14 7.55 18.44
C THR A 167 -1.81 6.09 18.15
N ASN A 168 -2.81 5.25 17.83
CA ASN A 168 -2.55 3.84 17.51
C ASN A 168 -2.13 3.69 16.05
N HIS A 169 -1.21 2.77 15.79
CA HIS A 169 -0.64 2.52 14.47
C HIS A 169 -1.18 1.25 13.81
N GLY A 170 -2.46 0.95 14.02
CA GLY A 170 -3.12 -0.19 13.39
C GLY A 170 -4.53 -0.36 13.91
N GLY A 171 -5.30 -1.19 13.21
CA GLY A 171 -6.69 -1.45 13.54
C GLY A 171 -7.36 -2.45 12.62
N LEU A 172 -8.68 -2.48 12.74
CA LEU A 172 -9.58 -3.24 11.88
C LEU A 172 -10.57 -2.27 11.26
N CYS A 173 -10.87 -2.47 9.99
CA CYS A 173 -11.99 -1.80 9.33
C CYS A 173 -12.86 -2.83 8.61
N SER A 174 -14.13 -2.55 8.51
CA SER A 174 -15.11 -3.43 7.88
C SER A 174 -16.01 -2.64 6.96
N HIS A 175 -16.36 -3.23 5.83
CA HIS A 175 -17.35 -2.70 4.92
C HIS A 175 -18.12 -3.86 4.28
N GLU A 176 -19.43 -3.69 4.07
CA GLU A 176 -20.31 -4.77 3.59
C GLU A 176 -19.87 -5.38 2.25
N LEU A 177 -19.33 -4.57 1.33
CA LEU A 177 -18.90 -5.04 0.00
C LEU A 177 -17.56 -5.78 0.02
N ILE A 178 -16.67 -5.49 0.95
CA ILE A 178 -15.30 -6.02 0.94
C ILE A 178 -14.98 -6.92 2.15
N GLY A 179 -15.82 -6.91 3.19
CA GLY A 179 -15.58 -7.63 4.44
C GLY A 179 -14.61 -6.89 5.36
N THR A 180 -13.94 -7.63 6.24
CA THR A 180 -13.06 -7.07 7.29
C THR A 180 -11.60 -7.18 6.90
N PHE A 181 -10.88 -6.07 7.07
CA PHE A 181 -9.44 -5.96 6.89
C PHE A 181 -8.78 -5.48 8.17
N ALA A 182 -7.62 -6.04 8.47
CA ALA A 182 -6.69 -5.50 9.44
C ALA A 182 -5.65 -4.65 8.72
N TYR A 183 -5.11 -3.66 9.40
CA TYR A 183 -4.06 -2.82 8.85
C TYR A 183 -3.05 -2.41 9.91
N GLN A 184 -1.86 -2.04 9.47
CA GLN A 184 -0.82 -1.45 10.30
C GLN A 184 -0.15 -0.29 9.56
N ASN A 185 0.00 0.83 10.27
CA ASN A 185 0.68 2.03 9.80
C ASN A 185 2.09 2.10 10.39
N PHE A 186 3.03 2.61 9.61
CA PHE A 186 4.41 2.88 10.02
C PHE A 186 4.77 4.31 9.62
N VAL A 187 5.12 5.14 10.58
CA VAL A 187 5.68 6.47 10.33
C VAL A 187 7.20 6.33 10.32
N LEU A 188 7.81 6.55 9.16
CA LEU A 188 9.23 6.32 8.91
C LEU A 188 9.86 7.61 8.39
N GLY A 189 10.34 8.46 9.30
CA GLY A 189 10.84 9.78 8.95
C GLY A 189 9.74 10.66 8.34
N ASN A 190 9.90 11.09 7.08
CA ASN A 190 8.94 11.95 6.38
C ASN A 190 7.91 11.17 5.55
N MET A 191 7.74 9.88 5.79
CA MET A 191 6.76 9.07 5.07
C MET A 191 5.87 8.26 6.01
N ILE A 192 4.68 7.94 5.53
CA ILE A 192 3.79 6.96 6.14
C ILE A 192 3.60 5.79 5.17
N LEU A 193 3.77 4.60 5.69
CA LEU A 193 3.56 3.33 5.02
C LEU A 193 2.42 2.60 5.71
N THR A 194 1.45 2.12 4.96
CA THR A 194 0.38 1.29 5.49
C THR A 194 0.33 -0.04 4.75
N VAL A 195 0.24 -1.13 5.48
CA VAL A 195 -0.06 -2.45 4.96
C VAL A 195 -1.40 -2.92 5.49
N ALA A 196 -2.25 -3.47 4.61
CA ALA A 196 -3.54 -4.04 4.94
C ALA A 196 -3.64 -5.47 4.42
N TRP A 197 -4.42 -6.29 5.11
CA TRP A 197 -4.67 -7.68 4.73
C TRP A 197 -6.06 -8.10 5.18
N ARG A 198 -6.64 -9.10 4.50
CA ARG A 198 -7.93 -9.65 4.91
C ARG A 198 -7.83 -10.27 6.29
N SER A 199 -8.67 -9.80 7.19
CA SER A 199 -8.76 -10.36 8.54
C SER A 199 -9.71 -11.56 8.52
N GLU A 200 -9.18 -12.72 8.85
CA GLU A 200 -9.99 -13.93 9.06
C GLU A 200 -10.24 -14.09 10.56
N GLN A 201 -11.50 -14.04 10.95
CA GLN A 201 -11.88 -14.36 12.32
C GLN A 201 -11.76 -15.87 12.52
N SER A 202 -10.84 -16.31 13.36
CA SER A 202 -10.71 -17.70 13.78
C SER A 202 -11.28 -17.87 15.19
N CYS A 203 -11.65 -19.11 15.57
CA CYS A 203 -12.06 -19.43 16.94
C CYS A 203 -10.95 -19.18 18.00
N ARG A 204 -9.73 -18.84 17.56
CA ARG A 204 -8.59 -18.45 18.40
C ARG A 204 -8.34 -16.94 18.45
N GLY A 205 -9.27 -16.13 17.91
CA GLY A 205 -9.12 -14.68 17.78
C GLY A 205 -8.40 -14.24 16.49
N PHE A 206 -8.13 -12.94 16.38
CA PHE A 206 -7.42 -12.37 15.24
C PHE A 206 -5.93 -12.70 15.36
N GLN A 207 -5.36 -13.31 14.32
CA GLN A 207 -3.93 -13.54 14.22
C GLN A 207 -3.33 -12.51 13.25
N PHE A 208 -2.56 -11.58 13.80
CA PHE A 208 -1.81 -10.62 12.99
C PHE A 208 -0.53 -11.28 12.46
N PRO A 209 -0.15 -11.04 11.20
CA PRO A 209 1.14 -11.48 10.69
C PRO A 209 2.28 -10.72 11.35
N SER A 210 3.44 -11.34 11.45
CA SER A 210 4.67 -10.60 11.67
C SER A 210 5.01 -9.80 10.42
N ILE A 211 5.39 -8.53 10.58
CA ILE A 211 5.74 -7.66 9.47
C ILE A 211 7.22 -7.32 9.58
N GLN A 212 7.96 -7.55 8.50
CA GLN A 212 9.37 -7.19 8.39
C GLN A 212 9.55 -6.17 7.28
N ILE A 213 10.20 -5.05 7.60
CA ILE A 213 10.48 -3.98 6.65
C ILE A 213 11.96 -4.04 6.26
N HIS A 214 12.22 -4.13 4.97
CA HIS A 214 13.55 -4.19 4.36
C HIS A 214 13.81 -2.88 3.61
N SER A 215 14.88 -2.16 3.97
CA SER A 215 15.33 -1.01 3.19
C SER A 215 15.97 -1.49 1.89
N LEU A 216 15.61 -0.81 0.80
CA LEU A 216 16.22 -1.00 -0.53
C LEU A 216 17.32 0.05 -0.80
N ASP A 217 17.58 0.94 0.17
CA ASP A 217 18.60 1.99 0.04
C ASP A 217 19.97 1.33 -0.17
N ARG A 218 20.77 1.91 -1.08
CA ARG A 218 22.12 1.46 -1.43
C ARG A 218 23.15 2.05 -0.50
#